data_745fea29dcdd2419d420bfef8bd20aee
#
_entry.id   745fea29dcdd2419d420bfef8bd20aee
#
_cell.length_a   1.000
_cell.length_b   1.000
_cell.length_c   1.000
_cell.angle_alpha   90.00
_cell.angle_beta   90.00
_cell.angle_gamma   90.00
#
_symmetry.space_group_name_H-M   'P 1'
#
loop_
_entity.id
_entity.type
_entity.pdbx_description
1 polymer ?
#
loop_
_entity_poly.entity_id
_entity_poly.type
_entity_poly.pdbx_seq_one_letter_code
_entity_poly.pdbx_strand_id
1 'polypeptide(L)'
;ISAGVIANLLLAWIVLICQASIVGIPSQPEPGVIVMGIQQDEPAFKSGLIAGDRIMSVNGQTLGSGKEGIMDLVKIIKTSSGKELIFERVNKNESKTIYITPADNEGNGRIGAQLQPNLPNEISKAKNIGEVFNSSNSQFYELLSRTVIGYKSLITNFSSTAQQLSGPVKIVEIG
;
A
#
# COMPACT_ATOMS: atom_id res chain seq x y z
N ILE A 1 18.58 8.87 -32.17
CA ILE A 1 18.55 8.06 -30.94
C ILE A 1 17.21 8.31 -30.15
N SER A 2 16.71 9.56 -30.14
CA SER A 2 15.49 9.90 -29.40
C SER A 2 14.19 9.29 -29.98
N ALA A 3 14.13 9.09 -31.30
CA ALA A 3 12.93 8.56 -31.96
C ALA A 3 12.54 7.15 -31.48
N GLY A 4 13.51 6.27 -31.24
CA GLY A 4 13.25 4.92 -30.74
C GLY A 4 12.69 4.93 -29.32
N VAL A 5 13.19 5.82 -28.45
CA VAL A 5 12.68 5.96 -27.09
C VAL A 5 11.25 6.48 -27.10
N ILE A 6 10.96 7.48 -27.93
CA ILE A 6 9.61 8.04 -28.07
C ILE A 6 8.64 6.98 -28.63
N ALA A 7 9.06 6.22 -29.63
CA ALA A 7 8.24 5.13 -30.18
C ALA A 7 7.91 4.05 -29.13
N ASN A 8 8.89 3.66 -28.31
CA ASN A 8 8.68 2.69 -27.22
C ASN A 8 7.73 3.21 -26.14
N LEU A 9 7.83 4.50 -25.79
CA LEU A 9 6.90 5.12 -24.83
C LEU A 9 5.47 5.19 -25.36
N LEU A 10 5.31 5.55 -26.65
CA LEU A 10 4.00 5.54 -27.32
C LEU A 10 3.42 4.13 -27.38
N LEU A 11 4.25 3.13 -27.72
CA LEU A 11 3.81 1.73 -27.75
C LEU A 11 3.35 1.27 -26.35
N ALA A 12 4.12 1.55 -25.30
CA ALA A 12 3.77 1.22 -23.93
C ALA A 12 2.43 1.86 -23.52
N TRP A 13 2.21 3.12 -23.89
CA TRP A 13 0.96 3.82 -23.63
C TRP A 13 -0.23 3.20 -24.37
N ILE A 14 -0.08 2.84 -25.66
CA ILE A 14 -1.11 2.15 -26.44
C ILE A 14 -1.44 0.79 -25.82
N VAL A 15 -0.44 0.03 -25.37
CA VAL A 15 -0.65 -1.26 -24.69
C VAL A 15 -1.47 -1.08 -23.41
N LEU A 16 -1.20 -0.04 -22.61
CA LEU A 16 -1.99 0.25 -21.40
C LEU A 16 -3.44 0.59 -21.73
N ILE A 17 -3.72 1.33 -22.80
CA ILE A 17 -5.08 1.62 -23.26
C ILE A 17 -5.79 0.33 -23.68
N CYS A 18 -5.12 -0.52 -24.47
CA CYS A 18 -5.67 -1.81 -24.88
C CYS A 18 -5.97 -2.70 -23.67
N GLN A 19 -5.04 -2.78 -22.72
CA GLN A 19 -5.21 -3.54 -21.50
C GLN A 19 -6.39 -3.03 -20.68
N ALA A 20 -6.48 -1.72 -20.44
CA ALA A 20 -7.59 -1.11 -19.70
C ALA A 20 -8.95 -1.33 -20.39
N SER A 21 -8.96 -1.39 -21.72
CA SER A 21 -10.18 -1.63 -22.50
C SER A 21 -10.65 -3.10 -22.45
N ILE A 22 -9.72 -4.05 -22.46
CA ILE A 22 -10.00 -5.49 -22.53
C ILE A 22 -10.17 -6.09 -21.14
N VAL A 23 -9.20 -5.85 -20.28
CA VAL A 23 -9.17 -6.43 -18.91
C VAL A 23 -10.03 -5.61 -17.97
N GLY A 24 -10.02 -4.29 -18.12
CA GLY A 24 -10.67 -3.33 -17.22
C GLY A 24 -9.66 -2.45 -16.49
N ILE A 25 -10.19 -1.60 -15.63
CA ILE A 25 -9.41 -0.66 -14.81
C ILE A 25 -9.42 -1.12 -13.34
N PRO A 26 -8.31 -0.94 -12.60
CA PRO A 26 -8.30 -1.19 -11.17
C PRO A 26 -9.37 -0.33 -10.48
N SER A 27 -10.17 -0.96 -9.62
CA SER A 27 -11.12 -0.23 -8.79
C SER A 27 -10.43 0.80 -7.92
N GLN A 28 -11.08 1.93 -7.68
CA GLN A 28 -10.53 2.94 -6.79
C GLN A 28 -10.50 2.43 -5.35
N PRO A 29 -9.51 2.84 -4.55
CA PRO A 29 -9.47 2.49 -3.15
C PRO A 29 -10.73 2.96 -2.43
N GLU A 30 -11.35 2.09 -1.67
CA GLU A 30 -12.46 2.42 -0.77
C GLU A 30 -11.94 2.96 0.58
N PRO A 31 -12.79 3.68 1.34
CA PRO A 31 -12.46 4.08 2.70
C PRO A 31 -12.10 2.90 3.59
N GLY A 32 -11.20 3.16 4.53
CA GLY A 32 -10.74 2.16 5.49
C GLY A 32 -9.40 1.52 5.11
N VAL A 33 -8.90 0.72 6.04
CA VAL A 33 -7.58 0.07 5.98
C VAL A 33 -7.74 -1.42 6.25
N ILE A 34 -7.17 -2.27 5.40
CA ILE A 34 -7.19 -3.72 5.58
C ILE A 34 -5.99 -4.17 6.40
N VAL A 35 -6.23 -5.04 7.36
CA VAL A 35 -5.21 -5.73 8.13
C VAL A 35 -4.77 -6.99 7.38
N MET A 36 -3.49 -7.04 6.95
CA MET A 36 -2.95 -8.19 6.23
C MET A 36 -2.35 -9.24 7.13
N GLY A 37 -1.78 -8.82 8.24
CA GLY A 37 -1.13 -9.70 9.19
C GLY A 37 -1.00 -9.05 10.55
N ILE A 38 -0.83 -9.87 11.58
CA ILE A 38 -0.70 -9.43 12.95
C ILE A 38 0.45 -10.19 13.58
N GLN A 39 1.29 -9.46 14.30
CA GLN A 39 2.38 -10.04 15.08
C GLN A 39 1.85 -10.62 16.39
N GLN A 40 2.30 -11.83 16.73
CA GLN A 40 1.94 -12.47 18.00
C GLN A 40 2.44 -11.61 19.17
N ASP A 41 1.72 -11.66 20.29
CA ASP A 41 2.00 -10.94 21.53
C ASP A 41 1.91 -9.40 21.47
N GLU A 42 1.63 -8.82 20.33
CA GLU A 42 1.44 -7.39 20.15
C GLU A 42 0.00 -6.95 20.48
N PRO A 43 -0.25 -5.65 20.75
CA PRO A 43 -1.57 -5.14 21.14
C PRO A 43 -2.72 -5.52 20.20
N ALA A 44 -2.49 -5.50 18.88
CA ALA A 44 -3.50 -5.88 17.89
C ALA A 44 -3.94 -7.35 18.07
N PHE A 45 -2.99 -8.25 18.32
CA PHE A 45 -3.30 -9.67 18.57
C PHE A 45 -4.12 -9.85 19.86
N LYS A 46 -3.70 -9.20 20.94
CA LYS A 46 -4.37 -9.28 22.25
C LYS A 46 -5.80 -8.72 22.23
N SER A 47 -6.07 -7.74 21.38
CA SER A 47 -7.40 -7.14 21.21
C SER A 47 -8.35 -7.95 20.33
N GLY A 48 -7.87 -9.06 19.72
CA GLY A 48 -8.67 -9.90 18.85
C GLY A 48 -8.84 -9.34 17.42
N LEU A 49 -7.97 -8.43 17.00
CA LEU A 49 -7.86 -8.05 15.57
C LEU A 49 -7.33 -9.27 14.81
N ILE A 50 -7.82 -9.49 13.60
CA ILE A 50 -7.40 -10.62 12.76
C ILE A 50 -7.08 -10.16 11.34
N ALA A 51 -6.27 -10.94 10.62
CA ALA A 51 -6.02 -10.70 9.21
C ALA A 51 -7.33 -10.78 8.40
N GLY A 52 -7.51 -9.84 7.48
CA GLY A 52 -8.75 -9.66 6.71
C GLY A 52 -9.74 -8.67 7.35
N ASP A 53 -9.49 -8.20 8.58
CA ASP A 53 -10.29 -7.13 9.15
C ASP A 53 -10.07 -5.83 8.37
N ARG A 54 -11.17 -5.10 8.14
CA ARG A 54 -11.17 -3.75 7.57
C ARG A 54 -11.47 -2.75 8.67
N ILE A 55 -10.51 -1.89 8.99
CA ILE A 55 -10.67 -0.82 9.97
C ILE A 55 -11.32 0.37 9.25
N MET A 56 -12.50 0.77 9.70
CA MET A 56 -13.28 1.85 9.09
C MET A 56 -13.08 3.18 9.81
N SER A 57 -12.98 3.15 11.13
CA SER A 57 -12.80 4.35 11.95
C SER A 57 -11.96 4.07 13.19
N VAL A 58 -11.36 5.12 13.74
CA VAL A 58 -10.69 5.10 15.03
C VAL A 58 -11.16 6.30 15.86
N ASN A 59 -11.61 6.06 17.08
CA ASN A 59 -12.20 7.08 17.98
C ASN A 59 -13.33 7.89 17.30
N GLY A 60 -14.14 7.24 16.45
CA GLY A 60 -15.21 7.88 15.68
C GLY A 60 -14.74 8.68 14.46
N GLN A 61 -13.43 8.79 14.21
CA GLN A 61 -12.89 9.41 13.01
C GLN A 61 -12.80 8.37 11.88
N THR A 62 -13.56 8.56 10.82
CA THR A 62 -13.53 7.71 9.63
C THR A 62 -12.17 7.83 8.91
N LEU A 63 -11.61 6.70 8.51
CA LEU A 63 -10.36 6.67 7.76
C LEU A 63 -10.58 7.00 6.29
N GLY A 64 -9.65 7.73 5.69
CA GLY A 64 -9.63 8.02 4.26
C GLY A 64 -9.43 6.77 3.40
N SER A 65 -9.32 6.97 2.08
CA SER A 65 -9.11 5.90 1.11
C SER A 65 -7.63 5.74 0.74
N GLY A 66 -7.22 4.54 0.36
CA GLY A 66 -5.89 4.29 -0.17
C GLY A 66 -4.76 4.58 0.82
N LYS A 67 -3.72 5.26 0.34
CA LYS A 67 -2.55 5.60 1.17
C LYS A 67 -2.87 6.59 2.27
N GLU A 68 -3.80 7.51 2.03
CA GLU A 68 -4.21 8.53 2.99
C GLU A 68 -4.81 7.88 4.24
N GLY A 69 -5.72 6.92 4.07
CA GLY A 69 -6.30 6.18 5.19
C GLY A 69 -5.25 5.44 6.03
N ILE A 70 -4.22 4.87 5.40
CA ILE A 70 -3.11 4.24 6.13
C ILE A 70 -2.31 5.29 6.90
N MET A 71 -2.00 6.42 6.28
CA MET A 71 -1.22 7.50 6.93
C MET A 71 -1.96 8.06 8.14
N ASP A 72 -3.28 8.29 8.02
CA ASP A 72 -4.13 8.75 9.11
C ASP A 72 -4.12 7.74 10.27
N LEU A 73 -4.35 6.46 9.97
CA LEU A 73 -4.34 5.41 10.97
C LEU A 73 -2.99 5.30 11.69
N VAL A 74 -1.89 5.28 10.92
CA VAL A 74 -0.53 5.21 11.48
C VAL A 74 -0.22 6.44 12.35
N LYS A 75 -0.66 7.63 11.93
CA LYS A 75 -0.49 8.86 12.71
C LYS A 75 -1.23 8.78 14.05
N ILE A 76 -2.50 8.35 14.05
CA ILE A 76 -3.30 8.17 15.26
C ILE A 76 -2.62 7.18 16.20
N ILE A 77 -2.20 6.02 15.70
CA ILE A 77 -1.54 4.99 16.51
C ILE A 77 -0.25 5.53 17.13
N LYS A 78 0.63 6.15 16.33
CA LYS A 78 1.92 6.68 16.80
C LYS A 78 1.78 7.72 17.90
N THR A 79 0.78 8.60 17.81
CA THR A 79 0.55 9.68 18.79
C THR A 79 -0.21 9.23 20.03
N SER A 80 -0.66 7.98 20.09
CA SER A 80 -1.51 7.45 21.16
C SER A 80 -0.85 6.31 21.93
N SER A 81 0.49 6.38 22.13
CA SER A 81 1.20 5.42 22.97
C SER A 81 0.60 5.33 24.37
N GLY A 82 0.27 4.12 24.83
CA GLY A 82 -0.33 3.86 26.14
C GLY A 82 -1.76 4.34 26.33
N LYS A 83 -2.41 4.91 25.30
CA LYS A 83 -3.79 5.36 25.35
C LYS A 83 -4.69 4.39 24.63
N GLU A 84 -5.81 4.03 25.24
CA GLU A 84 -6.80 3.17 24.61
C GLU A 84 -7.45 3.87 23.40
N LEU A 85 -7.49 3.18 22.27
CA LEU A 85 -8.12 3.61 21.04
C LEU A 85 -9.30 2.69 20.74
N ILE A 86 -10.40 3.27 20.24
CA ILE A 86 -11.62 2.58 19.85
C ILE A 86 -11.59 2.37 18.35
N PHE A 87 -11.50 1.13 17.91
CA PHE A 87 -11.48 0.76 16.49
C PHE A 87 -12.83 0.19 16.09
N GLU A 88 -13.39 0.67 15.01
CA GLU A 88 -14.52 0.04 14.34
C GLU A 88 -13.98 -0.79 13.17
N ARG A 89 -14.14 -2.10 13.26
CA ARG A 89 -13.74 -3.03 12.23
C ARG A 89 -14.93 -3.71 11.57
N VAL A 90 -14.79 -4.03 10.30
CA VAL A 90 -15.74 -4.83 9.54
C VAL A 90 -15.04 -6.06 8.99
N ASN A 91 -15.63 -7.23 9.21
CA ASN A 91 -15.17 -8.48 8.63
C ASN A 91 -16.39 -9.30 8.18
N LYS A 92 -16.40 -9.79 6.95
CA LYS A 92 -17.50 -10.58 6.37
C LYS A 92 -18.90 -10.00 6.66
N ASN A 93 -19.05 -8.68 6.52
CA ASN A 93 -20.29 -7.91 6.79
C ASN A 93 -20.69 -7.79 8.28
N GLU A 94 -19.86 -8.25 9.20
CA GLU A 94 -20.05 -8.00 10.63
C GLU A 94 -19.22 -6.78 11.06
N SER A 95 -19.91 -5.77 11.62
CA SER A 95 -19.24 -4.63 12.26
C SER A 95 -19.03 -4.90 13.74
N LYS A 96 -17.82 -4.66 14.23
CA LYS A 96 -17.48 -4.86 15.63
C LYS A 96 -16.55 -3.77 16.12
N THR A 97 -16.82 -3.28 17.33
CA THR A 97 -15.93 -2.36 18.04
C THR A 97 -14.91 -3.17 18.83
N ILE A 98 -13.64 -2.78 18.75
CA ILE A 98 -12.55 -3.35 19.54
C ILE A 98 -11.72 -2.22 20.16
N TYR A 99 -11.08 -2.52 21.27
CA TYR A 99 -10.27 -1.58 22.05
C TYR A 99 -8.81 -2.02 21.95
N ILE A 100 -7.94 -1.11 21.51
CA ILE A 100 -6.50 -1.38 21.35
C ILE A 100 -5.71 -0.29 22.05
N THR A 101 -4.83 -0.67 22.96
CA THR A 101 -3.87 0.24 23.58
C THR A 101 -2.51 0.04 22.91
N PRO A 102 -2.04 0.98 22.08
CA PRO A 102 -0.73 0.87 21.43
C PRO A 102 0.38 0.77 22.48
N ALA A 103 1.28 -0.19 22.31
CA ALA A 103 2.47 -0.30 23.12
C ALA A 103 3.44 0.84 22.83
N ASP A 104 4.21 1.26 23.81
CA ASP A 104 5.27 2.24 23.59
C ASP A 104 6.46 1.59 22.89
N ASN A 105 6.87 2.22 21.80
CA ASN A 105 8.07 1.85 21.07
C ASN A 105 8.89 3.12 20.79
N GLU A 106 9.84 3.41 21.67
CA GLU A 106 10.71 4.61 21.58
C GLU A 106 9.91 5.92 21.47
N GLY A 107 8.86 6.06 22.27
CA GLY A 107 7.98 7.23 22.29
C GLY A 107 6.90 7.24 21.19
N ASN A 108 6.80 6.20 20.38
CA ASN A 108 5.75 6.05 19.38
C ASN A 108 4.86 4.87 19.71
N GLY A 109 3.54 5.04 19.57
CA GLY A 109 2.60 3.94 19.70
C GLY A 109 2.78 2.91 18.57
N ARG A 110 2.68 1.62 18.93
CA ARG A 110 2.74 0.48 18.02
C ARG A 110 1.67 -0.55 18.38
N ILE A 111 1.04 -1.15 17.37
CA ILE A 111 0.02 -2.20 17.58
C ILE A 111 0.43 -3.56 17.00
N GLY A 112 1.50 -3.64 16.18
CA GLY A 112 1.97 -4.89 15.58
C GLY A 112 1.08 -5.43 14.46
N ALA A 113 0.45 -4.56 13.68
CA ALA A 113 -0.36 -4.93 12.51
C ALA A 113 0.29 -4.50 11.20
N GLN A 114 0.19 -5.35 10.18
CA GLN A 114 0.53 -5.02 8.81
C GLN A 114 -0.70 -4.48 8.10
N LEU A 115 -0.59 -3.30 7.52
CA LEU A 115 -1.70 -2.54 6.96
C LEU A 115 -1.55 -2.39 5.44
N GLN A 116 -2.68 -2.46 4.73
CA GLN A 116 -2.74 -2.12 3.31
C GLN A 116 -4.00 -1.30 3.00
N PRO A 117 -4.01 -0.57 1.87
CA PRO A 117 -5.21 0.12 1.41
C PRO A 117 -6.37 -0.84 1.20
N ASN A 118 -7.58 -0.38 1.47
CA ASN A 118 -8.78 -1.10 1.11
C ASN A 118 -8.99 -1.01 -0.41
N LEU A 119 -8.45 -2.00 -1.12
CA LEU A 119 -8.61 -2.14 -2.56
C LEU A 119 -9.67 -3.21 -2.81
N PRO A 120 -10.78 -2.87 -3.47
CA PRO A 120 -11.69 -3.90 -3.96
C PRO A 120 -10.92 -4.82 -4.91
N ASN A 121 -11.05 -6.13 -4.72
CA ASN A 121 -10.37 -7.12 -5.56
C ASN A 121 -10.95 -7.19 -6.98
N GLU A 122 -11.87 -6.31 -7.32
CA GLU A 122 -12.56 -6.33 -8.59
C GLU A 122 -11.93 -5.35 -9.57
N ILE A 123 -11.48 -5.90 -10.68
CA ILE A 123 -11.21 -5.13 -11.89
C ILE A 123 -12.58 -4.74 -12.44
N SER A 124 -12.92 -3.48 -12.41
CA SER A 124 -14.17 -2.99 -12.97
C SER A 124 -14.01 -2.70 -14.46
N LYS A 125 -15.01 -3.10 -15.25
CA LYS A 125 -15.05 -2.65 -16.65
C LYS A 125 -15.21 -1.14 -16.68
N ALA A 126 -14.41 -0.47 -17.49
CA ALA A 126 -14.53 0.97 -17.66
C ALA A 126 -15.93 1.31 -18.20
N LYS A 127 -16.59 2.30 -17.59
CA LYS A 127 -17.94 2.73 -17.98
C LYS A 127 -17.94 3.51 -19.29
N ASN A 128 -16.81 4.15 -19.60
CA ASN A 128 -16.65 4.97 -20.81
C ASN A 128 -15.18 5.06 -21.23
N ILE A 129 -14.97 5.50 -22.48
CA ILE A 129 -13.62 5.66 -23.06
C ILE A 129 -12.78 6.68 -22.26
N GLY A 130 -13.42 7.69 -21.68
CA GLY A 130 -12.73 8.69 -20.85
C GLY A 130 -12.08 8.08 -19.59
N GLU A 131 -12.75 7.12 -18.94
CA GLU A 131 -12.17 6.40 -17.79
C GLU A 131 -10.98 5.54 -18.22
N VAL A 132 -11.06 4.86 -19.36
CA VAL A 132 -9.94 4.09 -19.91
C VAL A 132 -8.73 5.00 -20.12
N PHE A 133 -8.95 6.13 -20.80
CA PHE A 133 -7.89 7.07 -21.10
C PHE A 133 -7.25 7.66 -19.85
N ASN A 134 -8.05 8.09 -18.90
CA ASN A 134 -7.59 8.68 -17.65
C ASN A 134 -6.82 7.68 -16.78
N SER A 135 -7.34 6.45 -16.67
CA SER A 135 -6.67 5.36 -15.94
C SER A 135 -5.34 4.98 -16.59
N SER A 136 -5.32 4.81 -17.92
CA SER A 136 -4.10 4.47 -18.65
C SER A 136 -3.05 5.57 -18.54
N ASN A 137 -3.47 6.83 -18.60
CA ASN A 137 -2.59 7.98 -18.45
C ASN A 137 -1.99 8.04 -17.03
N SER A 138 -2.81 7.83 -16.01
CA SER A 138 -2.36 7.78 -14.61
C SER A 138 -1.35 6.65 -14.38
N GLN A 139 -1.63 5.44 -14.89
CA GLN A 139 -0.71 4.30 -14.81
C GLN A 139 0.61 4.56 -15.55
N PHE A 140 0.54 5.18 -16.73
CA PHE A 140 1.71 5.54 -17.49
C PHE A 140 2.62 6.53 -16.75
N TYR A 141 2.04 7.59 -16.16
CA TYR A 141 2.78 8.53 -15.32
C TYR A 141 3.36 7.87 -14.08
N GLU A 142 2.63 6.98 -13.44
CA GLU A 142 3.13 6.26 -12.27
C GLU A 142 4.33 5.38 -12.63
N LEU A 143 4.28 4.65 -13.74
CA LEU A 143 5.39 3.83 -14.24
C LEU A 143 6.62 4.68 -14.56
N LEU A 144 6.45 5.80 -15.27
CA LEU A 144 7.54 6.73 -15.56
C LEU A 144 8.16 7.29 -14.28
N SER A 145 7.33 7.75 -13.35
CA SER A 145 7.78 8.31 -12.08
C SER A 145 8.56 7.28 -11.26
N ARG A 146 8.05 6.06 -11.14
CA ARG A 146 8.75 4.96 -10.45
C ARG A 146 10.09 4.63 -11.12
N THR A 147 10.13 4.62 -12.44
CA THR A 147 11.35 4.37 -13.22
C THR A 147 12.39 5.45 -12.95
N VAL A 148 12.01 6.73 -13.02
CA VAL A 148 12.91 7.86 -12.73
C VAL A 148 13.43 7.82 -11.30
N ILE A 149 12.56 7.55 -10.33
CA ILE A 149 12.94 7.42 -8.91
C ILE A 149 13.90 6.24 -8.73
N GLY A 150 13.64 5.10 -9.37
CA GLY A 150 14.52 3.94 -9.36
C GLY A 150 15.91 4.25 -9.90
N TYR A 151 16.01 4.89 -11.06
CA TYR A 151 17.29 5.33 -11.62
C TYR A 151 18.01 6.33 -10.71
N LYS A 152 17.29 7.31 -10.17
CA LYS A 152 17.86 8.28 -9.23
C LYS A 152 18.43 7.56 -8.00
N SER A 153 17.70 6.63 -7.43
CA SER A 153 18.14 5.82 -6.27
C SER A 153 19.38 4.99 -6.59
N LEU A 154 19.45 4.39 -7.78
CA LEU A 154 20.65 3.66 -8.24
C LEU A 154 21.87 4.56 -8.36
N ILE A 155 21.70 5.78 -8.88
CA ILE A 155 22.82 6.73 -9.04
C ILE A 155 23.27 7.28 -7.69
N THR A 156 22.34 7.65 -6.80
CA THR A 156 22.66 8.29 -5.51
C THR A 156 23.14 7.30 -4.45
N ASN A 157 22.66 6.05 -4.49
CA ASN A 157 22.97 5.03 -3.48
C ASN A 157 23.70 3.82 -4.08
N PHE A 158 24.47 4.02 -5.15
CA PHE A 158 25.11 2.93 -5.88
C PHE A 158 25.98 2.03 -4.97
N SER A 159 26.74 2.61 -4.06
CA SER A 159 27.60 1.86 -3.14
C SER A 159 26.85 0.98 -2.16
N SER A 160 25.72 1.43 -1.62
CA SER A 160 24.87 0.66 -0.72
C SER A 160 24.03 -0.37 -1.44
N THR A 161 23.54 -0.05 -2.65
CA THR A 161 22.76 -0.96 -3.49
C THR A 161 23.64 -2.07 -4.07
N ALA A 162 24.88 -1.76 -4.45
CA ALA A 162 25.84 -2.76 -4.93
C ALA A 162 26.20 -3.79 -3.86
N GLN A 163 26.28 -3.39 -2.59
CA GLN A 163 26.47 -4.31 -1.48
C GLN A 163 25.28 -5.26 -1.25
N GLN A 164 24.06 -4.80 -1.50
CA GLN A 164 22.87 -5.63 -1.43
C GLN A 164 22.71 -6.56 -2.64
N LEU A 165 23.20 -6.14 -3.81
CA LEU A 165 23.22 -6.95 -5.04
C LEU A 165 24.40 -7.95 -5.06
N SER A 166 25.39 -7.78 -4.20
CA SER A 166 26.46 -8.77 -3.97
C SER A 166 25.90 -9.97 -3.17
N GLY A 167 24.79 -10.50 -3.66
CA GLY A 167 24.05 -11.62 -3.14
C GLY A 167 24.89 -12.92 -3.05
N PRO A 168 24.55 -14.06 -3.53
CA PRO A 168 24.94 -15.38 -3.05
C PRO A 168 26.45 -15.75 -3.13
N VAL A 169 27.31 -14.90 -3.70
CA VAL A 169 28.75 -15.20 -3.87
C VAL A 169 29.53 -15.18 -2.55
N LYS A 170 29.03 -14.52 -1.50
CA LYS A 170 29.71 -14.49 -0.18
C LYS A 170 29.49 -15.74 0.67
N ILE A 171 28.67 -16.69 0.25
CA ILE A 171 28.40 -17.92 1.02
C ILE A 171 29.42 -19.00 0.78
N VAL A 172 30.29 -18.87 -0.23
CA VAL A 172 31.25 -19.91 -0.62
C VAL A 172 32.63 -19.76 0.07
N GLU A 173 32.86 -18.69 0.83
CA GLU A 173 34.19 -18.41 1.43
C GLU A 173 34.29 -18.71 2.95
N ILE A 174 33.33 -19.45 3.51
CA ILE A 174 33.41 -20.00 4.88
C ILE A 174 33.24 -21.52 4.80
N GLY A 175 34.30 -22.16 4.37
CA GLY A 175 34.50 -23.60 4.45
C GLY A 175 35.93 -23.90 4.85
#